data_53a8215237298cdfac5c166ddab1ea68
#
_entry.id   53a8215237298cdfac5c166ddab1ea68
#
_cell.length_a   1.000
_cell.length_b   1.000
_cell.length_c   1.000
_cell.angle_alpha   90.00
_cell.angle_beta   90.00
_cell.angle_gamma   90.00
#
_symmetry.space_group_name_H-M   'P 1'
#
loop_
_entity.id
_entity.type
_entity.pdbx_description
1 polymer ?
#
loop_
_entity_poly.entity_id
_entity_poly.type
_entity_poly.pdbx_seq_one_letter_code
_entity_poly.pdbx_strand_id
1 'polypeptide(L)'
;MGEQALHHCPGAVSHVDTFDYKPELIAKDGKDFDFVGVRTGTFGKASKRRLMKPLWDFKQYGECGQHVSSLFPHMAGQVDDLAFIHSMHTEGVAHGPSTLFLHTGATNLVRPSMGSWISYGLGSENENLPAFMTISPSAGKG
;
A
#
# COMPACT_ATOMS: atom_id res chain seq x y z
N MET A 1 -24.21 8.48 4.59
CA MET A 1 -22.73 8.56 4.61
C MET A 1 -22.23 7.21 4.16
N GLY A 2 -21.42 7.15 3.09
CA GLY A 2 -20.94 5.88 2.57
C GLY A 2 -19.91 5.25 3.51
N GLU A 3 -20.05 3.96 3.75
CA GLU A 3 -19.03 3.17 4.45
C GLU A 3 -17.72 3.24 3.65
N GLN A 4 -16.70 3.79 4.27
CA GLN A 4 -15.36 3.76 3.70
C GLN A 4 -14.69 2.45 4.07
N ALA A 5 -14.54 1.55 3.11
CA ALA A 5 -13.75 0.34 3.28
C ALA A 5 -12.26 0.67 3.09
N LEU A 6 -11.47 0.54 4.14
CA LEU A 6 -10.03 0.64 4.05
C LEU A 6 -9.45 -0.72 3.64
N HIS A 7 -9.02 -0.83 2.38
CA HIS A 7 -8.34 -2.02 1.88
C HIS A 7 -6.85 -1.94 2.18
N HIS A 8 -6.37 -2.89 2.96
CA HIS A 8 -4.97 -3.02 3.28
C HIS A 8 -4.45 -4.40 2.87
N CYS A 9 -3.40 -4.40 2.04
CA CYS A 9 -2.71 -5.63 1.61
C CYS A 9 -1.27 -5.62 2.15
N PRO A 10 -1.03 -6.10 3.38
CA PRO A 10 0.30 -6.08 3.96
C PRO A 10 1.26 -6.97 3.17
N GLY A 11 2.31 -6.35 2.63
CA GLY A 11 3.43 -7.04 2.00
C GLY A 11 3.14 -7.74 0.68
N ALA A 12 1.97 -7.57 0.08
CA ALA A 12 1.55 -8.33 -1.08
C ALA A 12 1.51 -7.54 -2.39
N VAL A 13 1.35 -6.23 -2.36
CA VAL A 13 1.13 -5.43 -3.57
C VAL A 13 2.33 -4.54 -3.87
N SER A 14 2.94 -4.76 -5.03
CA SER A 14 3.99 -3.87 -5.55
C SER A 14 3.36 -2.57 -6.05
N HIS A 15 3.76 -1.42 -5.49
CA HIS A 15 3.24 -0.12 -5.88
C HIS A 15 3.53 0.19 -7.36
N VAL A 16 4.70 -0.21 -7.87
CA VAL A 16 5.10 0.00 -9.28
C VAL A 16 4.35 -0.88 -10.27
N ASP A 17 3.67 -1.92 -9.80
CA ASP A 17 2.83 -2.80 -10.62
C ASP A 17 1.34 -2.46 -10.53
N THR A 18 0.95 -1.48 -9.72
CA THR A 18 -0.45 -1.17 -9.43
C THR A 18 -0.90 0.23 -9.83
N PHE A 19 -0.47 1.26 -9.11
CA PHE A 19 -0.96 2.63 -9.30
C PHE A 19 0.15 3.67 -9.47
N ASP A 20 1.39 3.32 -9.18
CA ASP A 20 2.52 4.22 -9.21
C ASP A 20 3.34 4.04 -10.50
N TYR A 21 2.84 4.63 -11.59
CA TYR A 21 3.47 4.57 -12.91
C TYR A 21 4.85 5.23 -12.92
N LYS A 22 5.87 4.47 -13.30
CA LYS A 22 7.28 4.91 -13.34
C LYS A 22 7.86 4.80 -14.75
N PRO A 23 7.72 5.83 -15.59
CA PRO A 23 8.26 5.79 -16.97
C PRO A 23 9.78 5.58 -17.01
N GLU A 24 10.52 6.14 -16.05
CA GLU A 24 11.97 5.93 -15.93
C GLU A 24 12.33 4.48 -15.66
N LEU A 25 11.52 3.75 -14.90
CA LEU A 25 11.73 2.33 -14.63
C LEU A 25 11.56 1.51 -15.90
N ILE A 26 10.59 1.87 -16.73
CA ILE A 26 10.34 1.24 -18.04
C ILE A 26 11.51 1.51 -18.99
N ALA A 27 11.97 2.76 -19.08
CA ALA A 27 13.07 3.17 -19.95
C ALA A 27 14.43 2.56 -19.55
N LYS A 28 14.57 2.17 -18.29
CA LYS A 28 15.80 1.59 -17.73
C LYS A 28 15.69 0.09 -17.46
N ASP A 29 14.70 -0.57 -17.99
CA ASP A 29 14.51 -2.01 -17.81
C ASP A 29 15.77 -2.79 -18.19
N GLY A 30 16.15 -3.75 -17.35
CA GLY A 30 17.33 -4.60 -17.56
C GLY A 30 18.68 -3.92 -17.29
N LYS A 31 18.73 -2.62 -16.98
CA LYS A 31 19.97 -1.91 -16.65
C LYS A 31 20.33 -2.09 -15.17
N ASP A 32 21.63 -2.13 -14.91
CA ASP A 32 22.11 -2.11 -13.53
C ASP A 32 22.00 -0.70 -12.95
N PHE A 33 21.53 -0.61 -11.71
CA PHE A 33 21.41 0.62 -10.96
C PHE A 33 22.11 0.49 -9.60
N ASP A 34 22.86 1.53 -9.23
CA ASP A 34 23.54 1.58 -7.95
C ASP A 34 22.70 2.36 -6.93
N PHE A 35 22.19 1.64 -5.90
CA PHE A 35 21.37 2.20 -4.84
C PHE A 35 22.25 2.74 -3.69
N VAL A 36 23.11 3.71 -3.97
CA VAL A 36 23.95 4.33 -2.95
C VAL A 36 23.10 5.03 -1.91
N GLY A 37 23.29 4.63 -0.65
CA GLY A 37 22.61 5.28 0.50
C GLY A 37 21.14 4.88 0.71
N VAL A 38 20.58 4.02 -0.11
CA VAL A 38 19.23 3.51 0.07
C VAL A 38 19.20 2.30 0.99
N ARG A 39 18.30 2.29 1.98
CA ARG A 39 18.03 1.09 2.78
C ARG A 39 17.30 0.06 1.91
N THR A 40 17.99 -0.97 1.50
CA THR A 40 17.44 -2.07 0.70
C THR A 40 16.92 -3.22 1.55
N GLY A 41 16.05 -2.93 2.51
CA GLY A 41 15.38 -3.95 3.32
C GLY A 41 16.30 -4.80 4.19
N THR A 42 15.83 -6.00 4.56
CA THR A 42 16.48 -6.96 5.47
C THR A 42 17.70 -7.67 4.84
N PHE A 43 17.90 -7.56 3.54
CA PHE A 43 18.86 -8.36 2.78
C PHE A 43 20.23 -7.69 2.53
N GLY A 44 20.59 -6.71 3.35
CA GLY A 44 21.94 -6.13 3.36
C GLY A 44 22.18 -5.04 2.31
N LYS A 45 23.42 -4.54 2.30
CA LYS A 45 23.90 -3.50 1.38
C LYS A 45 24.17 -4.07 -0.02
N ALA A 46 23.14 -4.34 -0.79
CA ALA A 46 23.35 -4.62 -2.20
C ALA A 46 23.49 -3.29 -2.94
N SER A 47 24.69 -2.94 -3.36
CA SER A 47 24.95 -1.70 -4.07
C SER A 47 24.41 -1.71 -5.51
N LYS A 48 24.42 -2.84 -6.19
CA LYS A 48 23.95 -2.95 -7.58
C LYS A 48 22.80 -3.92 -7.71
N ARG A 49 21.74 -3.47 -8.36
CA ARG A 49 20.56 -4.28 -8.70
C ARG A 49 20.13 -3.97 -10.11
N ARG A 50 19.67 -4.99 -10.80
CA ARG A 50 19.06 -4.85 -12.11
C ARG A 50 17.64 -4.30 -11.95
N LEU A 51 17.32 -3.25 -12.69
CA LEU A 51 15.99 -2.68 -12.74
C LEU A 51 15.07 -3.60 -13.55
N MET A 52 13.82 -3.68 -13.14
CA MET A 52 12.78 -4.43 -13.80
C MET A 52 11.56 -3.51 -13.98
N LYS A 53 11.07 -3.42 -15.21
CA LYS A 53 9.84 -2.70 -15.51
C LYS A 53 8.63 -3.39 -14.88
N PRO A 54 7.49 -2.69 -14.73
CA PRO A 54 6.23 -3.31 -14.34
C PRO A 54 5.87 -4.49 -15.25
N LEU A 55 5.24 -5.50 -14.66
CA LEU A 55 4.79 -6.69 -15.39
C LEU A 55 3.50 -6.46 -16.18
N TRP A 56 2.76 -5.42 -15.84
CA TRP A 56 1.46 -5.08 -16.43
C TRP A 56 1.51 -3.70 -17.09
N ASP A 57 0.66 -3.54 -18.11
CA ASP A 57 0.51 -2.28 -18.81
C ASP A 57 -0.25 -1.26 -17.97
N PHE A 58 0.10 0.01 -18.15
CA PHE A 58 -0.58 1.14 -17.51
C PHE A 58 -1.34 1.95 -18.54
N LYS A 59 -2.52 2.43 -18.14
CA LYS A 59 -3.30 3.42 -18.90
C LYS A 59 -3.79 4.49 -17.96
N GLN A 60 -4.08 5.66 -18.52
CA GLN A 60 -4.77 6.73 -17.80
C GLN A 60 -6.27 6.51 -17.82
N TYR A 61 -6.90 6.78 -16.68
CA TYR A 61 -8.34 6.64 -16.49
C TYR A 61 -8.89 7.85 -15.77
N GLY A 62 -10.22 8.05 -15.90
CA GLY A 62 -10.95 9.13 -15.28
C GLY A 62 -10.61 10.52 -15.83
N GLU A 63 -11.31 11.53 -15.31
CA GLU A 63 -11.04 12.94 -15.61
C GLU A 63 -9.73 13.40 -14.94
N CYS A 64 -9.37 12.79 -13.80
CA CYS A 64 -8.12 13.05 -13.09
C CYS A 64 -6.88 12.53 -13.82
N GLY A 65 -7.01 11.67 -14.82
CA GLY A 65 -5.90 11.11 -15.59
C GLY A 65 -4.98 10.18 -14.80
N GLN A 66 -5.49 9.53 -13.75
CA GLN A 66 -4.73 8.61 -12.92
C GLN A 66 -4.27 7.39 -13.71
N HIS A 67 -2.98 7.05 -13.59
CA HIS A 67 -2.46 5.82 -14.16
C HIS A 67 -2.85 4.61 -13.31
N VAL A 68 -3.44 3.62 -13.94
CA VAL A 68 -3.79 2.36 -13.30
C VAL A 68 -3.28 1.19 -14.13
N SER A 69 -2.74 0.21 -13.46
CA SER A 69 -2.30 -1.05 -14.05
C SER A 69 -3.48 -1.88 -14.54
N SER A 70 -3.29 -2.62 -15.62
CA SER A 70 -4.28 -3.57 -16.14
C SER A 70 -4.66 -4.68 -15.15
N LEU A 71 -3.93 -4.79 -14.03
CA LEU A 71 -4.24 -5.68 -12.92
C LEU A 71 -5.54 -5.30 -12.18
N PHE A 72 -5.93 -4.00 -12.20
CA PHE A 72 -7.08 -3.47 -11.46
C PHE A 72 -8.15 -2.82 -12.36
N PRO A 73 -8.75 -3.58 -13.29
CA PRO A 73 -9.69 -3.01 -14.27
C PRO A 73 -10.95 -2.41 -13.63
N HIS A 74 -11.41 -2.98 -12.53
CA HIS A 74 -12.61 -2.48 -11.83
C HIS A 74 -12.33 -1.20 -11.04
N MET A 75 -11.17 -1.09 -10.41
CA MET A 75 -10.77 0.15 -9.72
C MET A 75 -10.48 1.28 -10.71
N ALA A 76 -10.02 0.95 -11.91
CA ALA A 76 -9.78 1.92 -12.97
C ALA A 76 -11.03 2.73 -13.35
N GLY A 77 -12.22 2.15 -13.20
CA GLY A 77 -13.49 2.84 -13.44
C GLY A 77 -13.95 3.76 -12.29
N GLN A 78 -13.24 3.77 -11.17
CA GLN A 78 -13.60 4.52 -9.96
C GLN A 78 -12.51 5.52 -9.54
N VAL A 79 -11.53 5.80 -10.41
CA VAL A 79 -10.34 6.58 -10.03
C VAL A 79 -10.66 8.01 -9.63
N ASP A 80 -11.73 8.59 -10.16
CA ASP A 80 -12.13 9.96 -9.83
C ASP A 80 -12.73 10.08 -8.41
N ASP A 81 -13.17 8.96 -7.85
CA ASP A 81 -13.66 8.85 -6.47
C ASP A 81 -12.57 8.45 -5.46
N LEU A 82 -11.33 8.24 -5.92
CA LEU A 82 -10.22 7.76 -5.11
C LEU A 82 -9.13 8.80 -4.94
N ALA A 83 -8.57 8.90 -3.74
CA ALA A 83 -7.37 9.68 -3.47
C ALA A 83 -6.13 8.78 -3.49
N PHE A 84 -5.14 9.12 -4.31
CA PHE A 84 -3.88 8.38 -4.43
C PHE A 84 -2.72 9.15 -3.80
N ILE A 85 -2.05 8.53 -2.83
CA ILE A 85 -0.88 9.08 -2.18
C ILE A 85 0.33 8.22 -2.51
N HIS A 86 1.09 8.61 -3.54
CA HIS A 86 2.18 7.81 -4.11
C HIS A 86 3.48 7.85 -3.30
N SER A 87 3.70 8.85 -2.48
CA SER A 87 4.98 9.09 -1.80
C SER A 87 4.95 8.75 -0.31
N MET A 88 4.03 7.91 0.13
CA MET A 88 3.97 7.48 1.53
C MET A 88 5.20 6.65 1.90
N HIS A 89 5.78 7.00 3.04
CA HIS A 89 6.97 6.38 3.58
C HIS A 89 6.74 5.90 5.01
N THR A 90 7.33 4.75 5.36
CA THR A 90 7.25 4.18 6.71
C THR A 90 8.63 3.70 7.17
N GLU A 91 8.82 3.63 8.48
CA GLU A 91 10.04 3.09 9.09
C GLU A 91 10.05 1.55 9.14
N GLY A 92 8.92 0.91 8.92
CA GLY A 92 8.79 -0.55 8.95
C GLY A 92 9.48 -1.20 7.75
N VAL A 93 10.53 -1.99 8.00
CA VAL A 93 11.26 -2.70 6.95
C VAL A 93 10.70 -4.11 6.72
N ALA A 94 10.17 -4.76 7.75
CA ALA A 94 9.57 -6.09 7.70
C ALA A 94 8.04 -6.02 7.76
N HIS A 95 7.36 -7.05 7.26
CA HIS A 95 5.88 -7.09 7.18
C HIS A 95 5.19 -6.83 8.52
N GLY A 96 5.62 -7.49 9.61
CA GLY A 96 5.02 -7.34 10.93
C GLY A 96 5.10 -5.90 11.47
N PRO A 97 6.28 -5.31 11.63
CA PRO A 97 6.43 -3.91 12.03
C PRO A 97 5.73 -2.92 11.09
N SER A 98 5.73 -3.15 9.78
CA SER A 98 5.04 -2.29 8.81
C SER A 98 3.52 -2.34 8.99
N THR A 99 2.97 -3.54 9.20
CA THR A 99 1.54 -3.73 9.47
C THR A 99 1.14 -3.07 10.79
N LEU A 100 1.94 -3.28 11.84
CA LEU A 100 1.69 -2.63 13.13
C LEU A 100 1.72 -1.11 13.00
N PHE A 101 2.71 -0.57 12.28
CA PHE A 101 2.83 0.87 12.05
C PHE A 101 1.63 1.44 11.30
N LEU A 102 1.16 0.77 10.26
CA LEU A 102 -0.02 1.19 9.50
C LEU A 102 -1.28 1.25 10.39
N HIS A 103 -1.46 0.25 11.24
CA HIS A 103 -2.64 0.19 12.10
C HIS A 103 -2.59 1.12 13.32
N THR A 104 -1.41 1.34 13.89
CA THR A 104 -1.26 1.96 15.21
C THR A 104 -0.35 3.18 15.24
N GLY A 105 0.35 3.49 14.15
CA GLY A 105 1.34 4.55 14.09
C GLY A 105 2.64 4.26 14.86
N ALA A 106 2.88 2.99 15.24
CA ALA A 106 4.09 2.58 15.95
C ALA A 106 4.59 1.22 15.46
N THR A 107 5.92 1.04 15.40
CA THR A 107 6.54 -0.21 14.93
C THR A 107 6.77 -1.24 16.03
N ASN A 108 6.71 -0.83 17.30
CA ASN A 108 7.13 -1.64 18.45
C ASN A 108 6.23 -1.51 19.69
N LEU A 109 5.18 -0.70 19.63
CA LEU A 109 4.27 -0.47 20.74
C LEU A 109 2.87 -0.90 20.37
N VAL A 110 2.20 -1.57 21.31
CA VAL A 110 0.77 -1.88 21.19
C VAL A 110 -0.01 -0.61 21.49
N ARG A 111 -0.74 -0.11 20.51
CA ARG A 111 -1.63 1.06 20.63
C ARG A 111 -2.97 0.73 20.00
N PRO A 112 -4.04 1.45 20.34
CA PRO A 112 -5.31 1.30 19.64
C PRO A 112 -5.13 1.55 18.15
N SER A 113 -5.82 0.77 17.34
CA SER A 113 -5.81 0.94 15.89
C SER A 113 -6.53 2.21 15.46
N MET A 114 -6.28 2.66 14.24
CA MET A 114 -7.00 3.79 13.63
C MET A 114 -8.52 3.58 13.69
N GLY A 115 -9.01 2.37 13.37
CA GLY A 115 -10.43 2.06 13.46
C GLY A 115 -10.98 2.12 14.89
N SER A 116 -10.18 1.69 15.89
CA SER A 116 -10.56 1.84 17.30
C SER A 116 -10.68 3.30 17.73
N TRP A 117 -9.77 4.17 17.26
CA TRP A 117 -9.83 5.61 17.51
C TRP A 117 -11.04 6.27 16.84
N ILE A 118 -11.35 5.89 15.61
CA ILE A 118 -12.53 6.39 14.90
C ILE A 118 -13.80 5.97 15.64
N SER A 119 -13.90 4.71 16.04
CA SER A 119 -15.05 4.21 16.80
C SER A 119 -15.19 4.89 18.16
N TYR A 120 -14.06 5.16 18.84
CA TYR A 120 -14.06 5.87 20.11
C TYR A 120 -14.51 7.34 19.98
N GLY A 121 -14.03 8.04 18.95
CA GLY A 121 -14.28 9.49 18.78
C GLY A 121 -15.61 9.81 18.10
N LEU A 122 -16.03 9.01 17.12
CA LEU A 122 -17.23 9.25 16.33
C LEU A 122 -18.41 8.34 16.69
N GLY A 123 -18.15 7.27 17.44
CA GLY A 123 -19.16 6.27 17.76
C GLY A 123 -19.53 5.39 16.56
N SER A 124 -20.70 4.78 16.63
CA SER A 124 -21.28 3.97 15.56
C SER A 124 -22.78 4.27 15.45
N GLU A 125 -23.25 4.40 14.24
CA GLU A 125 -24.71 4.49 13.96
C GLU A 125 -25.39 3.11 14.00
N ASN A 126 -24.59 2.04 14.07
CA ASN A 126 -25.09 0.68 14.08
C ASN A 126 -25.13 0.10 15.49
N GLU A 127 -26.32 -0.28 15.93
CA GLU A 127 -26.55 -0.85 17.27
C GLU A 127 -26.34 -2.36 17.32
N ASN A 128 -26.32 -3.05 16.17
CA ASN A 128 -26.36 -4.51 16.12
C ASN A 128 -25.02 -5.16 15.66
N LEU A 129 -24.09 -4.34 15.19
CA LEU A 129 -22.78 -4.80 14.72
C LEU A 129 -21.66 -4.02 15.39
N PRO A 130 -20.46 -4.61 15.55
CA PRO A 130 -19.29 -3.89 15.99
C PRO A 130 -18.99 -2.71 15.06
N ALA A 131 -18.65 -1.56 15.62
CA ALA A 131 -18.30 -0.36 14.87
C ALA A 131 -17.05 -0.51 13.99
N PHE A 132 -16.16 -1.44 14.38
CA PHE A 132 -14.95 -1.76 13.64
C PHE A 132 -14.65 -3.25 13.74
N MET A 133 -14.41 -3.87 12.59
CA MET A 133 -14.06 -5.28 12.48
C MET A 133 -12.79 -5.45 11.65
N THR A 134 -11.88 -6.27 12.13
CA THR A 134 -10.70 -6.69 11.38
C THR A 134 -10.86 -8.16 10.99
N ILE A 135 -10.81 -8.44 9.70
CA ILE A 135 -10.79 -9.80 9.18
C ILE A 135 -9.33 -10.12 8.85
N SER A 136 -8.72 -10.98 9.66
CA SER A 136 -7.39 -11.49 9.40
C SER A 136 -7.51 -12.95 9.01
N PRO A 137 -6.93 -13.41 7.89
CA PRO A 137 -6.78 -14.83 7.65
C PRO A 137 -6.01 -15.43 8.83
N SER A 138 -6.42 -16.61 9.30
CA SER A 138 -5.73 -17.30 10.39
C SER A 138 -4.24 -17.31 10.10
N ALA A 139 -3.43 -16.96 11.10
CA ALA A 139 -1.99 -16.80 10.99
C ALA A 139 -1.35 -18.01 10.31
N GLY A 140 -1.25 -17.97 9.00
CA GLY A 140 -0.26 -18.74 8.28
C GLY A 140 1.08 -18.26 8.79
N LYS A 141 1.88 -19.18 9.27
CA LYS A 141 3.25 -18.93 9.69
C LYS A 141 3.98 -18.23 8.55
N GLY A 142 4.12 -16.92 8.62
CA GLY A 142 5.00 -16.13 7.78
C GLY A 142 6.33 -15.95 8.48
#